data_3e57c459de33e9a2f92c4066c382931f
#
_entry.id   3e57c459de33e9a2f92c4066c382931f
#
_cell.length_a   1.000
_cell.length_b   1.000
_cell.length_c   1.000
_cell.angle_alpha   90.00
_cell.angle_beta   90.00
_cell.angle_gamma   90.00
#
_symmetry.space_group_name_H-M   'P 1'
#
loop_
_entity.id
_entity.type
_entity.pdbx_description
1 polymer ?
#
loop_
_entity_poly.entity_id
_entity_poly.type
_entity_poly.pdbx_seq_one_letter_code
_entity_poly.pdbx_strand_id
1 'polypeptide(L)'
;MKHYSRTNTRVTRLDQSRREFLRSTTTAAAAGIAVNLPFGRAAAETLVSPSQSPYSPIVAAEPNVKELAAIALDAAKGAGAEYADVRFVRNRNQNVSAREQRVSGVSDNETYGFGVRTLVGGAWGFAASRDLTKDEVARVAKQAVAQARANRSAQVRPVVLAPSPAVTGTWNSPIEIDPFNVAIEEKVGLLLKAKEAALAVKGARFVSSSMFFLREEKTFASTDGSFTAQVIYRTQPAMTITAVGNGDFASRESVDVAPRGLGYEHVRDSKLDEMGPKWAEEAVQKLSAKPVEVGRYDLVLHPSHLWLTIHESVAHPTELDRAMGYEANYAGTSFVAPPEKVLGTLKYGSELMNIRGDRTQPGSLSACGWDDEGVKPEEFDIIKKGVFVDYHTTREQAPWLDWYYKKIGKQTRSHGCSYAQTWAAVQFQRMPNVSLLPGDKDLGWDDLIAATDRGIAIIGDGSFSIDQQRYNAQFGGQVFYEIKGGKIVGMLKDVAYQIRTPEFWGSLDMIGGQKSYFLGGAFGDAKGQPVQVNAVSHGSPVTRFRNVNVINTGRTA
;
A
#
# COMPACT_ATOMS: atom_id res chain seq x y z
N MET A 1 38.40 32.04 50.28
CA MET A 1 37.81 33.19 49.55
C MET A 1 38.17 33.08 48.10
N LYS A 2 37.24 32.62 47.24
CA LYS A 2 37.16 32.91 45.81
C LYS A 2 35.77 32.43 45.32
N HIS A 3 34.98 33.40 44.89
CA HIS A 3 33.66 33.21 44.27
C HIS A 3 33.76 32.45 42.96
N TYR A 4 32.87 31.47 42.73
CA TYR A 4 32.59 30.93 41.41
C TYR A 4 31.12 31.21 41.06
N SER A 5 30.96 32.10 40.12
CA SER A 5 29.70 32.41 39.43
C SER A 5 29.33 31.24 38.53
N ARG A 6 28.15 30.64 38.71
CA ARG A 6 27.54 29.70 37.76
C ARG A 6 26.68 30.47 36.77
N THR A 7 27.12 30.56 35.55
CA THR A 7 26.31 31.03 34.42
C THR A 7 25.38 29.92 33.94
N ASN A 8 24.09 30.19 34.04
CA ASN A 8 22.99 29.40 33.42
C ASN A 8 22.97 29.66 31.92
N THR A 9 23.34 28.66 31.09
CA THR A 9 23.11 28.68 29.65
C THR A 9 23.01 27.26 29.09
N ARG A 10 21.84 26.60 29.25
CA ARG A 10 21.51 25.38 28.51
C ARG A 10 20.03 25.01 28.58
N VAL A 11 19.09 25.88 28.16
CA VAL A 11 17.67 25.50 28.01
C VAL A 11 17.01 26.06 26.74
N THR A 12 17.72 26.72 25.83
CA THR A 12 17.07 27.44 24.71
C THR A 12 17.24 26.80 23.32
N ARG A 13 17.93 25.68 23.17
CA ARG A 13 18.13 25.07 21.83
C ARG A 13 17.18 23.91 21.44
N LEU A 14 16.49 23.31 22.40
CA LEU A 14 15.55 22.19 22.11
C LEU A 14 14.13 22.66 21.80
N ASP A 15 13.74 23.84 22.21
CA ASP A 15 12.40 24.39 21.98
C ASP A 15 12.21 25.02 20.58
N GLN A 16 13.29 25.50 19.95
CA GLN A 16 13.20 26.04 18.59
C GLN A 16 13.03 24.97 17.53
N SER A 17 13.68 23.83 17.67
CA SER A 17 13.54 22.72 16.71
C SER A 17 12.15 22.07 16.72
N ARG A 18 11.49 22.02 17.88
CA ARG A 18 10.11 21.54 18.01
C ARG A 18 9.09 22.51 17.41
N ARG A 19 9.31 23.82 17.54
CA ARG A 19 8.43 24.82 16.93
C ARG A 19 8.58 24.92 15.41
N GLU A 20 9.76 24.70 14.87
CA GLU A 20 9.97 24.61 13.40
C GLU A 20 9.40 23.32 12.83
N PHE A 21 9.54 22.19 13.51
CA PHE A 21 8.92 20.93 13.11
C PHE A 21 7.38 21.02 13.12
N LEU A 22 6.79 21.66 14.14
CA LEU A 22 5.33 21.84 14.22
C LEU A 22 4.79 22.91 13.24
N ARG A 23 5.59 23.91 12.85
CA ARG A 23 5.21 24.88 11.81
C ARG A 23 5.26 24.26 10.40
N SER A 24 6.16 23.33 10.15
CA SER A 24 6.20 22.60 8.86
C SER A 24 5.05 21.61 8.71
N THR A 25 4.52 21.05 9.81
CA THR A 25 3.37 20.14 9.78
C THR A 25 2.01 20.85 9.66
N THR A 26 1.88 22.09 10.14
CA THR A 26 0.63 22.86 10.02
C THR A 26 0.43 23.54 8.66
N THR A 27 1.50 23.74 7.88
CA THR A 27 1.39 24.25 6.50
C THR A 27 1.08 23.13 5.48
N ALA A 28 1.29 21.86 5.84
CA ALA A 28 1.04 20.71 4.98
C ALA A 28 -0.44 20.23 4.98
N ALA A 29 -1.23 20.62 6.00
CA ALA A 29 -2.66 20.30 6.06
C ALA A 29 -3.53 21.08 5.07
N ALA A 30 -2.97 22.07 4.37
CA ALA A 30 -3.67 22.89 3.37
C ALA A 30 -3.38 22.49 1.92
N ALA A 31 -2.48 21.54 1.67
CA ALA A 31 -2.19 21.01 0.33
C ALA A 31 -2.70 19.56 0.26
N GLY A 32 -3.83 19.39 -0.39
CA GLY A 32 -4.45 18.08 -0.59
C GLY A 32 -3.49 17.07 -1.18
N ILE A 33 -3.42 15.94 -0.52
CA ILE A 33 -2.88 14.64 -0.96
C ILE A 33 -1.69 14.73 -1.94
N ALA A 34 -0.60 15.34 -1.53
CA ALA A 34 0.72 14.85 -1.85
C ALA A 34 1.08 13.95 -0.68
N VAL A 35 1.38 12.69 -0.96
CA VAL A 35 1.85 11.72 0.02
C VAL A 35 2.90 12.39 0.90
N ASN A 36 2.53 12.75 2.13
CA ASN A 36 3.42 13.37 3.09
C ASN A 36 4.37 12.31 3.68
N LEU A 37 5.26 11.81 2.84
CA LEU A 37 6.51 11.23 3.30
C LEU A 37 7.59 12.30 3.10
N PRO A 38 8.45 12.59 4.08
CA PRO A 38 9.52 13.59 3.94
C PRO A 38 10.52 13.26 2.82
N PHE A 39 10.37 12.13 2.14
CA PHE A 39 11.18 11.66 1.01
C PHE A 39 10.44 11.64 -0.34
N GLY A 40 9.13 11.94 -0.38
CA GLY A 40 8.34 11.85 -1.62
C GLY A 40 8.72 12.90 -2.69
N ARG A 41 9.25 14.05 -2.31
CA ARG A 41 9.68 15.08 -3.25
C ARG A 41 10.96 14.72 -3.99
N ALA A 42 11.96 14.18 -3.32
CA ALA A 42 13.23 13.82 -3.96
C ALA A 42 13.10 12.65 -4.95
N ALA A 43 12.21 11.67 -4.66
CA ALA A 43 11.98 10.55 -5.57
C ALA A 43 11.13 10.95 -6.80
N ALA A 44 10.21 11.90 -6.66
CA ALA A 44 9.41 12.39 -7.79
C ALA A 44 10.21 13.31 -8.71
N GLU A 45 11.10 14.14 -8.16
CA GLU A 45 11.92 15.08 -8.95
C GLU A 45 13.03 14.38 -9.75
N THR A 46 13.53 13.22 -9.31
CA THR A 46 14.54 12.44 -10.05
C THR A 46 13.97 11.60 -11.20
N LEU A 47 12.64 11.47 -11.31
CA LEU A 47 11.98 10.68 -12.35
C LEU A 47 11.46 11.52 -13.52
N VAL A 48 11.54 12.84 -13.45
CA VAL A 48 11.03 13.73 -14.50
C VAL A 48 12.18 14.35 -15.28
N SER A 49 12.46 13.84 -16.48
CA SER A 49 13.25 14.57 -17.49
C SER A 49 12.39 15.70 -18.07
N PRO A 50 12.83 16.97 -18.03
CA PRO A 50 11.98 18.12 -18.33
C PRO A 50 11.73 18.38 -19.83
N SER A 51 11.94 17.46 -20.75
CA SER A 51 12.01 17.79 -22.19
C SER A 51 11.14 16.98 -23.14
N GLN A 52 10.01 16.42 -22.71
CA GLN A 52 9.04 15.90 -23.69
C GLN A 52 7.68 16.53 -23.49
N SER A 53 7.22 17.24 -24.53
CA SER A 53 5.85 17.76 -24.62
C SER A 53 4.84 16.65 -24.40
N PRO A 54 3.80 16.83 -23.55
CA PRO A 54 2.77 15.82 -23.29
C PRO A 54 1.92 15.47 -24.52
N TYR A 55 2.15 16.12 -25.65
CA TYR A 55 1.38 15.95 -26.89
C TYR A 55 2.16 15.41 -28.07
N SER A 56 3.38 14.92 -27.89
CA SER A 56 4.03 14.20 -28.98
C SER A 56 3.46 12.79 -29.05
N PRO A 57 2.70 12.42 -30.09
CA PRO A 57 2.33 11.04 -30.32
C PRO A 57 3.63 10.27 -30.49
N ILE A 58 3.85 9.25 -29.66
CA ILE A 58 4.95 8.30 -29.88
C ILE A 58 4.56 7.46 -31.10
N VAL A 59 4.84 7.99 -32.27
CA VAL A 59 4.78 7.28 -33.56
C VAL A 59 6.17 6.75 -33.86
N ALA A 60 6.73 5.96 -32.96
CA ALA A 60 7.77 5.02 -33.32
C ALA A 60 7.11 3.65 -33.40
N ALA A 61 7.35 2.90 -34.46
CA ALA A 61 7.01 1.49 -34.51
C ALA A 61 7.46 0.87 -33.18
N GLU A 62 6.54 0.29 -32.42
CA GLU A 62 6.89 -0.29 -31.12
C GLU A 62 8.07 -1.24 -31.33
N PRO A 63 9.15 -1.10 -30.57
CA PRO A 63 10.29 -2.00 -30.71
C PRO A 63 9.76 -3.44 -30.57
N ASN A 64 10.26 -4.35 -31.39
CA ASN A 64 9.90 -5.77 -31.24
C ASN A 64 10.45 -6.27 -29.88
N VAL A 65 9.65 -6.06 -28.82
CA VAL A 65 10.03 -6.37 -27.44
C VAL A 65 10.44 -7.84 -27.29
N LYS A 66 9.85 -8.74 -28.08
CA LYS A 66 10.22 -10.16 -28.06
C LYS A 66 11.64 -10.38 -28.60
N GLU A 67 12.02 -9.69 -29.67
CA GLU A 67 13.37 -9.74 -30.24
C GLU A 67 14.38 -9.11 -29.26
N LEU A 68 14.07 -7.96 -28.68
CA LEU A 68 14.92 -7.30 -27.70
C LEU A 68 15.11 -8.16 -26.44
N ALA A 69 14.07 -8.82 -25.98
CA ALA A 69 14.15 -9.76 -24.87
C ALA A 69 15.11 -10.92 -25.18
N ALA A 70 15.00 -11.52 -26.36
CA ALA A 70 15.90 -12.59 -26.78
C ALA A 70 17.37 -12.10 -26.80
N ILE A 71 17.64 -10.93 -27.39
CA ILE A 71 18.98 -10.32 -27.40
C ILE A 71 19.53 -10.09 -25.98
N ALA A 72 18.69 -9.59 -25.05
CA ALA A 72 19.11 -9.40 -23.65
C ALA A 72 19.54 -10.71 -22.99
N LEU A 73 18.70 -11.75 -23.12
CA LEU A 73 18.91 -13.06 -22.49
C LEU A 73 20.12 -13.78 -23.11
N ASP A 74 20.27 -13.74 -24.43
CA ASP A 74 21.42 -14.32 -25.13
C ASP A 74 22.73 -13.61 -24.75
N ALA A 75 22.72 -12.28 -24.67
CA ALA A 75 23.88 -11.50 -24.25
C ALA A 75 24.27 -11.77 -22.80
N ALA A 76 23.29 -11.90 -21.88
CA ALA A 76 23.54 -12.26 -20.50
C ALA A 76 24.11 -13.69 -20.37
N LYS A 77 23.53 -14.65 -21.07
CA LYS A 77 23.98 -16.05 -21.11
C LYS A 77 25.38 -16.17 -21.70
N GLY A 78 25.64 -15.51 -22.83
CA GLY A 78 26.96 -15.46 -23.49
C GLY A 78 28.02 -14.78 -22.62
N ALA A 79 27.63 -13.87 -21.74
CA ALA A 79 28.50 -13.26 -20.73
C ALA A 79 28.68 -14.12 -19.46
N GLY A 80 28.00 -15.26 -19.33
CA GLY A 80 28.15 -16.24 -18.26
C GLY A 80 27.16 -16.10 -17.10
N ALA A 81 25.96 -15.58 -17.35
CA ALA A 81 24.86 -15.65 -16.38
C ALA A 81 24.32 -17.08 -16.28
N GLU A 82 24.10 -17.56 -15.04
CA GLU A 82 23.42 -18.81 -14.73
C GLU A 82 21.91 -18.68 -14.90
N TYR A 83 21.38 -17.52 -14.56
CA TYR A 83 20.00 -17.10 -14.77
C TYR A 83 19.99 -15.62 -15.19
N ALA A 84 19.07 -15.26 -16.05
CA ALA A 84 18.78 -13.89 -16.39
C ALA A 84 17.27 -13.69 -16.62
N ASP A 85 16.78 -12.53 -16.24
CA ASP A 85 15.47 -12.02 -16.63
C ASP A 85 15.57 -10.59 -17.17
N VAL A 86 14.63 -10.23 -18.01
CA VAL A 86 14.47 -8.88 -18.55
C VAL A 86 13.02 -8.45 -18.43
N ARG A 87 12.81 -7.21 -18.01
CA ARG A 87 11.50 -6.59 -17.95
C ARG A 87 11.51 -5.30 -18.76
N PHE A 88 10.53 -5.18 -19.64
CA PHE A 88 10.19 -3.94 -20.33
C PHE A 88 8.96 -3.39 -19.61
N VAL A 89 9.06 -2.16 -19.12
CA VAL A 89 7.98 -1.56 -18.30
C VAL A 89 7.67 -0.16 -18.83
N ARG A 90 6.40 0.03 -19.19
CA ARG A 90 5.83 1.33 -19.52
C ARG A 90 4.83 1.71 -18.45
N ASN A 91 5.03 2.84 -17.79
CA ASN A 91 4.11 3.40 -16.81
C ASN A 91 3.54 4.71 -17.34
N ARG A 92 2.21 4.82 -17.42
CA ARG A 92 1.49 6.08 -17.67
C ARG A 92 0.65 6.40 -16.46
N ASN A 93 0.77 7.62 -15.96
CA ASN A 93 -0.06 8.11 -14.88
C ASN A 93 -0.70 9.45 -15.25
N GLN A 94 -1.96 9.60 -14.85
CA GLN A 94 -2.71 10.84 -15.04
C GLN A 94 -3.32 11.25 -13.71
N ASN A 95 -3.15 12.52 -13.36
CA ASN A 95 -3.81 13.11 -12.20
C ASN A 95 -4.64 14.32 -12.66
N VAL A 96 -5.89 14.35 -12.22
CA VAL A 96 -6.79 15.51 -12.40
C VAL A 96 -7.25 15.93 -11.02
N SER A 97 -7.03 17.18 -10.66
CA SER A 97 -7.37 17.69 -9.33
C SER A 97 -8.10 19.04 -9.42
N ALA A 98 -8.99 19.24 -8.46
CA ALA A 98 -9.74 20.47 -8.32
C ALA A 98 -9.83 20.90 -6.85
N ARG A 99 -9.78 22.20 -6.60
CA ARG A 99 -9.90 22.80 -5.29
C ARG A 99 -10.86 23.98 -5.33
N GLU A 100 -11.77 24.07 -4.38
CA GLU A 100 -12.91 24.99 -4.39
C GLU A 100 -13.64 24.92 -5.75
N GLN A 101 -13.75 25.99 -6.51
CA GLN A 101 -14.49 26.04 -7.78
C GLN A 101 -13.58 26.04 -9.02
N ARG A 102 -12.35 25.56 -8.91
CA ARG A 102 -11.39 25.58 -10.03
C ARG A 102 -10.53 24.32 -10.09
N VAL A 103 -10.05 24.04 -11.29
CA VAL A 103 -9.01 23.05 -11.51
C VAL A 103 -7.73 23.50 -10.83
N SER A 104 -7.15 22.65 -10.00
CA SER A 104 -5.87 22.90 -9.32
C SER A 104 -4.67 22.26 -10.03
N GLY A 105 -4.89 21.23 -10.83
CA GLY A 105 -3.85 20.62 -11.61
C GLY A 105 -4.35 19.52 -12.54
N VAL A 106 -3.67 19.39 -13.67
CA VAL A 106 -3.79 18.26 -14.61
C VAL A 106 -2.38 17.84 -14.99
N SER A 107 -2.08 16.57 -14.88
CA SER A 107 -0.82 15.98 -15.36
C SER A 107 -1.07 14.64 -16.02
N ASP A 108 -0.30 14.33 -17.06
CA ASP A 108 -0.27 13.05 -17.75
C ASP A 108 1.18 12.76 -18.12
N ASN A 109 1.76 11.75 -17.52
CA ASN A 109 3.18 11.44 -17.63
C ASN A 109 3.37 9.99 -18.03
N GLU A 110 4.36 9.73 -18.88
CA GLU A 110 4.74 8.39 -19.29
C GLU A 110 6.24 8.16 -19.16
N THR A 111 6.61 6.95 -18.73
CA THR A 111 7.99 6.46 -18.74
C THR A 111 8.04 5.09 -19.40
N TYR A 112 9.09 4.82 -20.18
CA TYR A 112 9.32 3.53 -20.82
C TYR A 112 10.80 3.17 -20.83
N GLY A 113 11.11 1.91 -20.56
CA GLY A 113 12.47 1.39 -20.58
C GLY A 113 12.50 -0.10 -20.22
N PHE A 114 13.70 -0.61 -19.98
CA PHE A 114 13.90 -2.00 -19.60
C PHE A 114 14.94 -2.15 -18.50
N GLY A 115 14.84 -3.24 -17.75
CA GLY A 115 15.84 -3.65 -16.75
C GLY A 115 16.18 -5.13 -16.93
N VAL A 116 17.46 -5.44 -16.85
CA VAL A 116 18.00 -6.80 -16.91
C VAL A 116 18.59 -7.17 -15.56
N ARG A 117 18.12 -8.28 -14.98
CA ARG A 117 18.67 -8.86 -13.77
C ARG A 117 19.36 -10.18 -14.09
N THR A 118 20.53 -10.41 -13.51
CA THR A 118 21.34 -11.61 -13.79
C THR A 118 21.86 -12.23 -12.50
N LEU A 119 21.97 -13.56 -12.48
CA LEU A 119 22.54 -14.33 -11.37
C LEU A 119 23.87 -14.96 -11.83
N VAL A 120 24.95 -14.73 -11.07
CA VAL A 120 26.26 -15.29 -11.32
C VAL A 120 26.91 -15.70 -10.01
N GLY A 121 27.19 -17.01 -9.84
CA GLY A 121 27.81 -17.53 -8.63
C GLY A 121 27.04 -17.21 -7.35
N GLY A 122 25.71 -17.23 -7.42
CA GLY A 122 24.82 -16.94 -6.30
C GLY A 122 24.67 -15.46 -5.98
N ALA A 123 25.16 -14.52 -6.82
CA ALA A 123 25.02 -13.08 -6.59
C ALA A 123 24.22 -12.42 -7.69
N TRP A 124 23.33 -11.47 -7.32
CA TRP A 124 22.57 -10.66 -8.25
C TRP A 124 23.36 -9.48 -8.82
N GLY A 125 23.09 -9.19 -10.09
CA GLY A 125 23.44 -7.94 -10.74
C GLY A 125 22.23 -7.39 -11.49
N PHE A 126 22.13 -6.07 -11.61
CA PHE A 126 21.03 -5.37 -12.27
C PHE A 126 21.55 -4.16 -13.03
N ALA A 127 21.09 -3.99 -14.25
CA ALA A 127 21.31 -2.77 -15.02
C ALA A 127 20.05 -2.46 -15.84
N ALA A 128 19.86 -1.19 -16.16
CA ALA A 128 18.64 -0.73 -16.83
C ALA A 128 18.93 0.42 -17.78
N SER A 129 18.08 0.60 -18.80
CA SER A 129 18.15 1.73 -19.74
C SER A 129 16.78 2.05 -20.32
N ARG A 130 16.61 3.28 -20.76
CA ARG A 130 15.45 3.73 -21.54
C ARG A 130 15.64 3.63 -23.04
N ASP A 131 16.85 3.36 -23.49
CA ASP A 131 17.16 3.23 -24.90
C ASP A 131 16.91 1.78 -25.38
N LEU A 132 15.86 1.60 -26.16
CA LEU A 132 15.35 0.29 -26.61
C LEU A 132 16.01 -0.16 -27.94
N THR A 133 17.30 0.11 -28.13
CA THR A 133 18.07 -0.38 -29.27
C THR A 133 18.69 -1.76 -28.97
N LYS A 134 18.92 -2.55 -30.01
CA LYS A 134 19.53 -3.90 -29.90
C LYS A 134 20.90 -3.85 -29.22
N ASP A 135 21.73 -2.88 -29.60
CA ASP A 135 23.07 -2.72 -29.04
C ASP A 135 23.04 -2.35 -27.58
N GLU A 136 22.15 -1.42 -27.19
CA GLU A 136 22.00 -0.99 -25.80
C GLU A 136 21.47 -2.12 -24.91
N VAL A 137 20.49 -2.88 -25.39
CA VAL A 137 19.95 -4.03 -24.66
C VAL A 137 21.04 -5.08 -24.40
N ALA A 138 21.87 -5.40 -25.41
CA ALA A 138 22.99 -6.31 -25.24
C ALA A 138 24.07 -5.75 -24.29
N ARG A 139 24.36 -4.45 -24.35
CA ARG A 139 25.30 -3.77 -23.47
C ARG A 139 24.86 -3.81 -22.01
N VAL A 140 23.61 -3.47 -21.75
CA VAL A 140 22.99 -3.47 -20.41
C VAL A 140 22.99 -4.87 -19.81
N ALA A 141 22.67 -5.90 -20.59
CA ALA A 141 22.71 -7.30 -20.13
C ALA A 141 24.13 -7.71 -19.68
N LYS A 142 25.16 -7.38 -20.48
CA LYS A 142 26.58 -7.62 -20.10
C LYS A 142 26.99 -6.83 -18.85
N GLN A 143 26.51 -5.60 -18.71
CA GLN A 143 26.76 -4.77 -17.53
C GLN A 143 26.16 -5.40 -16.27
N ALA A 144 24.91 -5.91 -16.33
CA ALA A 144 24.28 -6.62 -15.22
C ALA A 144 25.13 -7.85 -14.80
N VAL A 145 25.65 -8.63 -15.77
CA VAL A 145 26.54 -9.77 -15.48
C VAL A 145 27.83 -9.33 -14.80
N ALA A 146 28.45 -8.24 -15.26
CA ALA A 146 29.68 -7.70 -14.67
C ALA A 146 29.41 -7.27 -13.21
N GLN A 147 28.29 -6.61 -12.96
CA GLN A 147 27.87 -6.23 -11.60
C GLN A 147 27.62 -7.44 -10.71
N ALA A 148 26.93 -8.49 -11.21
CA ALA A 148 26.72 -9.72 -10.45
C ALA A 148 28.05 -10.36 -10.00
N ARG A 149 29.04 -10.41 -10.91
CA ARG A 149 30.39 -10.91 -10.58
C ARG A 149 31.07 -10.07 -9.49
N ALA A 150 30.97 -8.74 -9.57
CA ALA A 150 31.53 -7.85 -8.56
C ALA A 150 30.87 -8.03 -7.20
N ASN A 151 29.54 -8.20 -7.18
CA ASN A 151 28.75 -8.36 -5.95
C ASN A 151 29.04 -9.67 -5.20
N ARG A 152 29.63 -10.68 -5.85
CA ARG A 152 30.00 -11.95 -5.18
C ARG A 152 30.88 -11.77 -3.95
N SER A 153 31.77 -10.80 -3.97
CA SER A 153 32.67 -10.52 -2.83
C SER A 153 31.95 -10.01 -1.58
N ALA A 154 30.74 -9.43 -1.76
CA ALA A 154 29.90 -8.90 -0.69
C ALA A 154 28.73 -9.85 -0.32
N GLN A 155 28.60 -10.99 -1.02
CA GLN A 155 27.49 -11.91 -0.83
C GLN A 155 27.61 -12.68 0.49
N VAL A 156 26.62 -12.53 1.37
CA VAL A 156 26.58 -13.24 2.66
C VAL A 156 25.92 -14.62 2.50
N ARG A 157 24.86 -14.69 1.69
CA ARG A 157 24.11 -15.93 1.41
C ARG A 157 23.98 -16.09 -0.10
N PRO A 158 24.48 -17.14 -0.70
CA PRO A 158 24.26 -17.40 -2.12
C PRO A 158 22.76 -17.53 -2.44
N VAL A 159 22.35 -16.89 -3.50
CA VAL A 159 20.97 -16.98 -4.00
C VAL A 159 20.74 -18.34 -4.64
N VAL A 160 19.67 -18.99 -4.23
CA VAL A 160 19.12 -20.20 -4.86
C VAL A 160 17.67 -19.92 -5.21
N LEU A 161 17.30 -20.07 -6.48
CA LEU A 161 15.94 -19.81 -6.92
C LEU A 161 15.05 -21.05 -6.76
N ALA A 162 13.88 -20.89 -6.15
CA ALA A 162 12.85 -21.91 -6.21
C ALA A 162 12.46 -22.19 -7.67
N PRO A 163 12.21 -23.46 -8.04
CA PRO A 163 11.73 -23.81 -9.36
C PRO A 163 10.44 -23.05 -9.70
N SER A 164 10.36 -22.59 -10.94
CA SER A 164 9.14 -22.02 -11.50
C SER A 164 8.96 -22.58 -12.91
N PRO A 165 7.79 -23.11 -13.26
CA PRO A 165 7.52 -23.55 -14.64
C PRO A 165 7.70 -22.39 -15.61
N ALA A 166 8.21 -22.68 -16.81
CA ALA A 166 8.19 -21.72 -17.90
C ALA A 166 6.75 -21.36 -18.25
N VAL A 167 6.44 -20.08 -18.37
CA VAL A 167 5.10 -19.56 -18.65
C VAL A 167 5.10 -18.65 -19.86
N THR A 168 4.06 -18.76 -20.68
CA THR A 168 3.83 -17.86 -21.81
C THR A 168 2.36 -17.42 -21.78
N GLY A 169 2.11 -16.12 -21.91
CA GLY A 169 0.74 -15.62 -21.94
C GLY A 169 0.62 -14.11 -21.81
N THR A 170 -0.64 -13.67 -21.87
CA THR A 170 -1.03 -12.28 -21.68
C THR A 170 -2.08 -12.18 -20.58
N TRP A 171 -2.07 -11.08 -19.85
CA TRP A 171 -3.07 -10.77 -18.83
C TRP A 171 -3.38 -9.27 -18.82
N ASN A 172 -4.63 -8.92 -18.57
CA ASN A 172 -5.04 -7.51 -18.40
C ASN A 172 -5.95 -7.39 -17.19
N SER A 173 -5.84 -6.27 -16.48
CA SER A 173 -6.86 -5.90 -15.48
C SER A 173 -8.25 -5.93 -16.12
N PRO A 174 -9.26 -6.49 -15.46
CA PRO A 174 -10.63 -6.55 -15.98
C PRO A 174 -11.30 -5.18 -15.82
N ILE A 175 -10.99 -4.24 -16.72
CA ILE A 175 -11.59 -2.91 -16.75
C ILE A 175 -12.74 -2.85 -17.76
N GLU A 176 -13.74 -1.99 -17.48
CA GLU A 176 -14.83 -1.67 -18.41
C GLU A 176 -14.47 -0.47 -19.28
N ILE A 177 -13.88 0.57 -18.70
CA ILE A 177 -13.61 1.85 -19.36
C ILE A 177 -12.14 2.22 -19.14
N ASP A 178 -11.36 2.30 -20.22
CA ASP A 178 -9.99 2.81 -20.14
C ASP A 178 -9.99 4.30 -19.72
N PRO A 179 -9.43 4.63 -18.54
CA PRO A 179 -9.47 6.00 -18.04
C PRO A 179 -8.69 6.97 -18.92
N PHE A 180 -7.73 6.53 -19.72
CA PHE A 180 -6.96 7.39 -20.61
C PHE A 180 -7.70 7.74 -21.90
N ASN A 181 -8.83 7.08 -22.19
CA ASN A 181 -9.73 7.40 -23.30
C ASN A 181 -10.88 8.33 -22.88
N VAL A 182 -11.02 8.64 -21.59
CA VAL A 182 -12.03 9.59 -21.08
C VAL A 182 -11.47 11.01 -21.16
N ALA A 183 -12.24 11.94 -21.70
CA ALA A 183 -11.83 13.33 -21.84
C ALA A 183 -11.53 14.01 -20.49
N ILE A 184 -10.53 14.88 -20.47
CA ILE A 184 -10.17 15.63 -19.25
C ILE A 184 -11.32 16.51 -18.78
N GLU A 185 -12.08 17.10 -19.72
CA GLU A 185 -13.24 17.94 -19.46
C GLU A 185 -14.34 17.18 -18.69
N GLU A 186 -14.57 15.91 -19.04
CA GLU A 186 -15.53 15.05 -18.33
C GLU A 186 -15.08 14.81 -16.88
N LYS A 187 -13.81 14.46 -16.69
CA LYS A 187 -13.21 14.24 -15.36
C LYS A 187 -13.30 15.51 -14.50
N VAL A 188 -12.95 16.65 -15.08
CA VAL A 188 -13.05 17.96 -14.41
C VAL A 188 -14.50 18.27 -14.06
N GLY A 189 -15.44 18.07 -15.01
CA GLY A 189 -16.85 18.31 -14.80
C GLY A 189 -17.41 17.54 -13.61
N LEU A 190 -17.08 16.24 -13.50
CA LEU A 190 -17.49 15.41 -12.37
C LEU A 190 -16.89 15.89 -11.03
N LEU A 191 -15.58 16.23 -11.01
CA LEU A 191 -14.95 16.76 -9.80
C LEU A 191 -15.57 18.07 -9.34
N LEU A 192 -15.88 19.00 -10.25
CA LEU A 192 -16.51 20.28 -9.92
C LEU A 192 -17.95 20.07 -9.41
N LYS A 193 -18.74 19.21 -10.06
CA LYS A 193 -20.10 18.85 -9.63
C LYS A 193 -20.10 18.24 -8.22
N ALA A 194 -19.23 17.28 -7.96
CA ALA A 194 -19.11 16.64 -6.65
C ALA A 194 -18.77 17.65 -5.54
N LYS A 195 -17.90 18.60 -5.85
CA LYS A 195 -17.52 19.66 -4.90
C LYS A 195 -18.65 20.66 -4.66
N GLU A 196 -19.37 21.05 -5.69
CA GLU A 196 -20.54 21.93 -5.57
C GLU A 196 -21.58 21.30 -4.63
N ALA A 197 -21.87 20.01 -4.81
CA ALA A 197 -22.79 19.26 -3.95
C ALA A 197 -22.32 19.24 -2.48
N ALA A 198 -21.04 19.01 -2.22
CA ALA A 198 -20.49 19.00 -0.86
C ALA A 198 -20.48 20.40 -0.21
N LEU A 199 -20.16 21.46 -0.98
CA LEU A 199 -20.15 22.85 -0.51
C LEU A 199 -21.55 23.41 -0.24
N ALA A 200 -22.61 22.80 -0.78
CA ALA A 200 -23.99 23.16 -0.48
C ALA A 200 -24.39 22.84 0.99
N VAL A 201 -23.65 21.97 1.67
CA VAL A 201 -23.88 21.65 3.07
C VAL A 201 -23.40 22.80 3.95
N LYS A 202 -24.29 23.36 4.75
CA LYS A 202 -23.98 24.47 5.66
C LYS A 202 -22.90 24.10 6.66
N GLY A 203 -21.78 24.82 6.65
CA GLY A 203 -20.62 24.57 7.51
C GLY A 203 -19.42 23.94 6.77
N ALA A 204 -19.63 23.28 5.63
CA ALA A 204 -18.54 22.91 4.74
C ALA A 204 -17.93 24.19 4.13
N ARG A 205 -16.60 24.30 4.17
CA ARG A 205 -15.90 25.52 3.74
C ARG A 205 -14.88 25.28 2.64
N PHE A 206 -14.16 24.18 2.71
CA PHE A 206 -13.14 23.84 1.73
C PHE A 206 -13.37 22.41 1.24
N VAL A 207 -13.26 22.22 -0.07
CA VAL A 207 -13.35 20.91 -0.69
C VAL A 207 -12.25 20.78 -1.72
N SER A 208 -11.44 19.73 -1.59
CA SER A 208 -10.52 19.27 -2.61
C SER A 208 -10.99 17.92 -3.15
N SER A 209 -10.81 17.70 -4.44
CA SER A 209 -11.12 16.43 -5.08
C SER A 209 -10.09 16.10 -6.15
N SER A 210 -9.86 14.83 -6.38
CA SER A 210 -8.90 14.35 -7.37
C SER A 210 -9.30 13.01 -7.96
N MET A 211 -8.72 12.71 -9.11
CA MET A 211 -8.72 11.39 -9.73
C MET A 211 -7.29 11.05 -10.13
N PHE A 212 -6.79 9.93 -9.70
CA PHE A 212 -5.51 9.40 -10.10
C PHE A 212 -5.68 8.09 -10.84
N PHE A 213 -5.00 7.96 -11.98
CA PHE A 213 -5.02 6.78 -12.84
C PHE A 213 -3.59 6.34 -13.12
N LEU A 214 -3.36 5.03 -13.02
CA LEU A 214 -2.10 4.39 -13.38
C LEU A 214 -2.38 3.26 -14.36
N ARG A 215 -1.58 3.19 -15.44
CA ARG A 215 -1.48 2.06 -16.36
C ARG A 215 -0.04 1.58 -16.37
N GLU A 216 0.19 0.33 -15.99
CA GLU A 216 1.48 -0.35 -16.09
C GLU A 216 1.40 -1.40 -17.19
N GLU A 217 2.24 -1.28 -18.20
CA GLU A 217 2.46 -2.32 -19.21
C GLU A 217 3.79 -2.99 -18.92
N LYS A 218 3.77 -4.30 -18.66
CA LYS A 218 4.95 -5.07 -18.30
C LYS A 218 5.10 -6.27 -19.24
N THR A 219 6.25 -6.37 -19.88
CA THR A 219 6.68 -7.61 -20.57
C THR A 219 7.85 -8.20 -19.80
N PHE A 220 7.77 -9.47 -19.48
CA PHE A 220 8.81 -10.23 -18.76
C PHE A 220 9.29 -11.38 -19.64
N ALA A 221 10.60 -11.62 -19.65
CA ALA A 221 11.19 -12.82 -20.22
C ALA A 221 12.35 -13.32 -19.36
N SER A 222 12.59 -14.63 -19.33
CA SER A 222 13.67 -15.24 -18.58
C SER A 222 14.38 -16.36 -19.32
N THR A 223 15.59 -16.67 -18.90
CA THR A 223 16.37 -17.83 -19.41
C THR A 223 15.74 -19.17 -19.09
N ASP A 224 14.76 -19.21 -18.14
CA ASP A 224 13.94 -20.40 -17.86
C ASP A 224 12.87 -20.66 -18.96
N GLY A 225 12.77 -19.77 -19.97
CA GLY A 225 11.85 -19.90 -21.09
C GLY A 225 10.51 -19.20 -20.92
N SER A 226 10.33 -18.41 -19.90
CA SER A 226 9.11 -17.62 -19.71
C SER A 226 9.07 -16.40 -20.63
N PHE A 227 7.86 -16.08 -21.14
CA PHE A 227 7.56 -14.84 -21.85
C PHE A 227 6.13 -14.41 -21.56
N THR A 228 5.94 -13.36 -20.79
CA THR A 228 4.61 -12.87 -20.41
C THR A 228 4.47 -11.38 -20.69
N ALA A 229 3.24 -10.95 -21.00
CA ALA A 229 2.89 -9.55 -21.15
C ALA A 229 1.62 -9.25 -20.35
N GLN A 230 1.58 -8.13 -19.64
CA GLN A 230 0.41 -7.75 -18.86
C GLN A 230 0.20 -6.24 -18.81
N VAL A 231 -1.08 -5.85 -18.72
CA VAL A 231 -1.48 -4.46 -18.55
C VAL A 231 -2.29 -4.35 -17.24
N ILE A 232 -1.78 -3.56 -16.33
CA ILE A 232 -2.38 -3.37 -15.00
C ILE A 232 -2.91 -1.95 -14.92
N TYR A 233 -4.20 -1.81 -14.57
CA TYR A 233 -4.83 -0.51 -14.31
C TYR A 233 -5.10 -0.32 -12.82
N ARG A 234 -4.97 0.92 -12.36
CA ARG A 234 -5.35 1.32 -11.02
C ARG A 234 -5.97 2.70 -11.03
N THR A 235 -7.04 2.88 -10.28
CA THR A 235 -7.84 4.11 -10.24
C THR A 235 -8.14 4.49 -8.81
N GLN A 236 -7.98 5.77 -8.49
CA GLN A 236 -8.33 6.36 -7.19
C GLN A 236 -9.06 7.68 -7.38
N PRO A 237 -10.40 7.72 -7.28
CA PRO A 237 -11.12 8.94 -7.01
C PRO A 237 -11.02 9.29 -5.52
N ALA A 238 -10.88 10.57 -5.19
CA ALA A 238 -10.75 11.03 -3.82
C ALA A 238 -11.39 12.42 -3.62
N MET A 239 -11.92 12.63 -2.42
CA MET A 239 -12.44 13.91 -1.97
C MET A 239 -12.09 14.15 -0.50
N THR A 240 -11.76 15.39 -0.16
CA THR A 240 -11.59 15.85 1.21
C THR A 240 -12.43 17.07 1.45
N ILE A 241 -13.28 17.02 2.46
CA ILE A 241 -14.14 18.13 2.88
C ILE A 241 -13.64 18.64 4.24
N THR A 242 -13.49 19.95 4.36
CA THR A 242 -13.18 20.61 5.63
C THR A 242 -14.33 21.53 6.04
N ALA A 243 -14.89 21.24 7.19
CA ALA A 243 -15.87 22.10 7.86
C ALA A 243 -15.15 23.05 8.82
N VAL A 244 -15.67 24.28 8.96
CA VAL A 244 -15.15 25.31 9.86
C VAL A 244 -16.29 25.90 10.67
N GLY A 245 -16.15 25.93 11.98
CA GLY A 245 -17.13 26.49 12.91
C GLY A 245 -16.63 26.48 14.35
N ASN A 246 -17.22 27.29 15.20
CA ASN A 246 -16.90 27.34 16.64
C ASN A 246 -15.43 27.62 16.96
N GLY A 247 -14.70 28.32 16.06
CA GLY A 247 -13.27 28.57 16.23
C GLY A 247 -12.36 27.36 15.93
N ASP A 248 -12.91 26.28 15.39
CA ASP A 248 -12.22 25.01 15.10
C ASP A 248 -12.50 24.59 13.64
N PHE A 249 -11.80 23.55 13.17
CA PHE A 249 -12.04 22.91 11.89
C PHE A 249 -11.99 21.38 12.02
N ALA A 250 -12.71 20.70 11.15
CA ALA A 250 -12.70 19.25 11.05
C ALA A 250 -12.74 18.81 9.59
N SER A 251 -12.03 17.74 9.27
CA SER A 251 -11.99 17.19 7.92
C SER A 251 -12.55 15.77 7.85
N ARG A 252 -13.09 15.43 6.70
CA ARG A 252 -13.57 14.11 6.31
C ARG A 252 -13.10 13.77 4.91
N GLU A 253 -12.40 12.66 4.78
CA GLU A 253 -11.93 12.12 3.50
C GLU A 253 -12.86 11.02 2.99
N SER A 254 -12.94 10.83 1.68
CA SER A 254 -13.78 9.82 1.02
C SER A 254 -13.22 8.39 1.15
N VAL A 255 -12.82 7.98 2.35
CA VAL A 255 -12.20 6.66 2.63
C VAL A 255 -13.13 5.47 2.37
N ASP A 256 -14.42 5.73 2.20
CA ASP A 256 -15.40 4.73 1.77
C ASP A 256 -15.24 4.38 0.27
N VAL A 257 -14.43 5.17 -0.46
CA VAL A 257 -14.06 4.95 -1.86
C VAL A 257 -12.56 4.66 -1.92
N ALA A 258 -12.20 3.41 -1.63
CA ALA A 258 -10.82 2.97 -1.67
C ALA A 258 -10.29 2.90 -3.12
N PRO A 259 -8.98 3.04 -3.35
CA PRO A 259 -8.38 2.81 -4.66
C PRO A 259 -8.61 1.37 -5.14
N ARG A 260 -8.72 1.17 -6.45
CA ARG A 260 -9.04 -0.13 -7.07
C ARG A 260 -8.17 -0.43 -8.29
N GLY A 261 -7.98 -1.73 -8.56
CA GLY A 261 -7.43 -2.25 -9.80
C GLY A 261 -8.50 -2.32 -10.91
N LEU A 262 -9.16 -1.19 -11.16
CA LEU A 262 -10.25 -1.00 -12.13
C LEU A 262 -9.97 0.20 -13.02
N GLY A 263 -10.81 0.39 -14.05
CA GLY A 263 -10.79 1.54 -14.95
C GLY A 263 -11.62 2.72 -14.45
N TYR A 264 -12.10 3.54 -15.41
CA TYR A 264 -12.91 4.73 -15.08
C TYR A 264 -14.29 4.38 -14.51
N GLU A 265 -14.78 3.18 -14.72
CA GLU A 265 -16.00 2.67 -14.07
C GLU A 265 -15.93 2.83 -12.55
N HIS A 266 -14.75 2.69 -11.94
CA HIS A 266 -14.60 2.93 -10.49
C HIS A 266 -14.88 4.37 -10.08
N VAL A 267 -14.55 5.34 -10.93
CA VAL A 267 -14.92 6.75 -10.71
C VAL A 267 -16.41 6.95 -10.85
N ARG A 268 -17.02 6.41 -11.92
CA ARG A 268 -18.47 6.49 -12.18
C ARG A 268 -19.26 5.92 -10.99
N ASP A 269 -18.87 4.73 -10.54
CA ASP A 269 -19.60 3.96 -9.53
C ASP A 269 -19.32 4.46 -8.09
N SER A 270 -18.29 5.28 -7.90
CA SER A 270 -17.98 5.93 -6.61
C SER A 270 -19.01 6.99 -6.20
N LYS A 271 -19.75 7.53 -7.17
CA LYS A 271 -20.81 8.51 -6.95
C LYS A 271 -20.39 9.69 -6.07
N LEU A 272 -19.21 10.27 -6.36
CA LEU A 272 -18.62 11.35 -5.55
C LEU A 272 -19.58 12.52 -5.32
N ASP A 273 -20.41 12.86 -6.31
CA ASP A 273 -21.40 13.93 -6.25
C ASP A 273 -22.60 13.61 -5.36
N GLU A 274 -23.02 12.34 -5.29
CA GLU A 274 -24.09 11.90 -4.41
C GLU A 274 -23.58 11.70 -2.95
N MET A 275 -22.34 11.24 -2.79
CA MET A 275 -21.73 10.96 -1.48
C MET A 275 -21.12 12.20 -0.81
N GLY A 276 -20.69 13.19 -1.61
CA GLY A 276 -20.06 14.42 -1.10
C GLY A 276 -20.85 15.13 0.00
N PRO A 277 -22.17 15.32 -0.12
CA PRO A 277 -22.99 15.91 0.95
C PRO A 277 -22.94 15.13 2.26
N LYS A 278 -23.01 13.80 2.24
CA LYS A 278 -22.91 12.96 3.44
C LYS A 278 -21.56 13.16 4.16
N TRP A 279 -20.46 13.14 3.42
CA TRP A 279 -19.12 13.37 4.02
C TRP A 279 -18.98 14.81 4.56
N ALA A 280 -19.62 15.79 3.91
CA ALA A 280 -19.67 17.16 4.40
C ALA A 280 -20.47 17.27 5.72
N GLU A 281 -21.60 16.61 5.82
CA GLU A 281 -22.39 16.52 7.07
C GLU A 281 -21.58 15.87 8.20
N GLU A 282 -20.89 14.76 7.92
CA GLU A 282 -20.00 14.10 8.88
C GLU A 282 -18.86 15.03 9.34
N ALA A 283 -18.23 15.82 8.43
CA ALA A 283 -17.23 16.82 8.78
C ALA A 283 -17.80 17.92 9.69
N VAL A 284 -19.02 18.38 9.43
CA VAL A 284 -19.73 19.38 10.26
C VAL A 284 -20.07 18.81 11.65
N GLN A 285 -20.54 17.57 11.71
CA GLN A 285 -20.86 16.90 12.99
C GLN A 285 -19.62 16.76 13.87
N LYS A 286 -18.44 16.52 13.29
CA LYS A 286 -17.17 16.43 14.03
C LYS A 286 -16.86 17.70 14.83
N LEU A 287 -17.27 18.90 14.36
CA LEU A 287 -17.07 20.16 15.09
C LEU A 287 -17.78 20.23 16.44
N SER A 288 -18.90 19.52 16.57
CA SER A 288 -19.71 19.44 17.80
C SER A 288 -19.56 18.14 18.56
N ALA A 289 -18.73 17.22 18.05
CA ALA A 289 -18.48 15.93 18.69
C ALA A 289 -17.80 16.12 20.06
N LYS A 290 -18.20 15.32 21.05
CA LYS A 290 -17.56 15.33 22.36
C LYS A 290 -16.23 14.58 22.34
N PRO A 291 -15.21 15.03 23.07
CA PRO A 291 -13.97 14.27 23.25
C PRO A 291 -14.25 12.88 23.84
N VAL A 292 -13.47 11.89 23.45
CA VAL A 292 -13.55 10.55 24.03
C VAL A 292 -13.02 10.56 25.48
N GLU A 293 -13.65 9.78 26.35
CA GLU A 293 -13.10 9.45 27.67
C GLU A 293 -12.08 8.31 27.52
N VAL A 294 -10.91 8.47 28.13
CA VAL A 294 -9.86 7.44 28.17
C VAL A 294 -10.39 6.19 28.87
N GLY A 295 -10.15 5.02 28.31
CA GLY A 295 -10.62 3.79 28.91
C GLY A 295 -10.51 2.58 28.00
N ARG A 296 -11.19 1.50 28.40
CA ARG A 296 -11.28 0.30 27.58
C ARG A 296 -12.68 0.18 26.98
N TYR A 297 -12.71 -0.10 25.68
CA TYR A 297 -13.93 -0.18 24.90
C TYR A 297 -13.90 -1.39 23.97
N ASP A 298 -15.07 -1.90 23.65
CA ASP A 298 -15.22 -2.77 22.49
C ASP A 298 -15.18 -1.90 21.24
N LEU A 299 -14.40 -2.31 20.24
CA LEU A 299 -14.30 -1.58 18.98
C LEU A 299 -15.01 -2.34 17.88
N VAL A 300 -15.97 -1.68 17.20
CA VAL A 300 -16.56 -2.15 15.95
C VAL A 300 -15.85 -1.41 14.81
N LEU A 301 -15.01 -2.11 14.06
CA LEU A 301 -14.20 -1.53 13.00
C LEU A 301 -14.83 -1.77 11.64
N HIS A 302 -15.10 -0.66 10.93
CA HIS A 302 -15.50 -0.71 9.53
C HIS A 302 -14.30 -1.13 8.66
N PRO A 303 -14.47 -1.89 7.58
CA PRO A 303 -13.38 -2.34 6.74
C PRO A 303 -12.53 -1.20 6.14
N SER A 304 -13.15 -0.03 5.90
CA SER A 304 -12.41 1.18 5.47
C SER A 304 -11.43 1.73 6.51
N HIS A 305 -11.51 1.25 7.75
CA HIS A 305 -10.55 1.51 8.81
C HIS A 305 -9.62 0.30 9.02
N LEU A 306 -10.18 -0.91 9.05
CA LEU A 306 -9.45 -2.13 9.43
C LEU A 306 -8.34 -2.50 8.42
N TRP A 307 -8.47 -2.08 7.15
CA TRP A 307 -7.43 -2.34 6.15
C TRP A 307 -6.04 -1.85 6.58
N LEU A 308 -5.96 -0.64 7.19
CA LEU A 308 -4.69 -0.10 7.68
C LEU A 308 -4.14 -0.91 8.86
N THR A 309 -5.02 -1.34 9.78
CA THR A 309 -4.61 -2.19 10.89
C THR A 309 -4.10 -3.55 10.41
N ILE A 310 -4.72 -4.15 9.38
CA ILE A 310 -4.21 -5.37 8.71
C ILE A 310 -2.86 -5.10 8.06
N HIS A 311 -2.74 -4.00 7.32
CA HIS A 311 -1.51 -3.60 6.63
C HIS A 311 -0.32 -3.57 7.58
N GLU A 312 -0.47 -2.83 8.68
CA GLU A 312 0.61 -2.57 9.61
C GLU A 312 0.89 -3.75 10.56
N SER A 313 -0.16 -4.38 11.09
CA SER A 313 -0.01 -5.38 12.15
C SER A 313 -0.03 -6.83 11.65
N VAL A 314 -0.33 -7.08 10.37
CA VAL A 314 -0.35 -8.44 9.81
C VAL A 314 0.49 -8.53 8.53
N ALA A 315 0.23 -7.66 7.54
CA ALA A 315 0.87 -7.78 6.24
C ALA A 315 2.39 -7.52 6.33
N HIS A 316 2.81 -6.41 6.92
CA HIS A 316 4.22 -6.10 7.09
C HIS A 316 5.00 -7.11 7.94
N PRO A 317 4.54 -7.56 9.12
CA PRO A 317 5.31 -8.51 9.92
C PRO A 317 5.44 -9.88 9.27
N THR A 318 4.58 -10.23 8.31
CA THR A 318 4.62 -11.52 7.61
C THR A 318 5.38 -11.50 6.27
N GLU A 319 6.09 -10.41 5.97
CA GLU A 319 7.09 -10.35 4.90
C GLU A 319 8.36 -11.11 5.34
N LEU A 320 8.78 -12.13 4.57
CA LEU A 320 9.89 -12.99 5.01
C LEU A 320 11.22 -12.25 5.07
N ASP A 321 11.52 -11.37 4.11
CA ASP A 321 12.75 -10.58 4.14
C ASP A 321 12.82 -9.65 5.35
N ARG A 322 11.70 -9.06 5.76
CA ARG A 322 11.60 -8.26 6.99
C ARG A 322 11.87 -9.12 8.22
N ALA A 323 11.25 -10.30 8.31
CA ALA A 323 11.49 -11.26 9.40
C ALA A 323 12.95 -11.72 9.47
N MET A 324 13.63 -11.78 8.32
CA MET A 324 15.05 -12.13 8.20
C MET A 324 16.01 -10.93 8.37
N GLY A 325 15.48 -9.72 8.63
CA GLY A 325 16.27 -8.52 8.95
C GLY A 325 16.73 -7.70 7.73
N TYR A 326 16.28 -7.98 6.50
CA TYR A 326 16.70 -7.25 5.31
C TYR A 326 16.17 -5.81 5.26
N GLU A 327 15.13 -5.48 6.02
CA GLU A 327 14.55 -4.14 6.12
C GLU A 327 14.97 -3.39 7.40
N ALA A 328 15.88 -3.94 8.21
CA ALA A 328 16.20 -3.43 9.55
C ALA A 328 16.71 -1.98 9.56
N ASN A 329 17.41 -1.56 8.50
CA ASN A 329 17.94 -0.20 8.37
C ASN A 329 16.94 0.83 7.80
N TYR A 330 15.81 0.39 7.25
CA TYR A 330 14.80 1.28 6.64
C TYR A 330 13.48 1.27 7.41
N ALA A 331 12.77 0.14 7.42
CA ALA A 331 11.41 0.04 7.94
C ALA A 331 11.29 -0.91 9.15
N GLY A 332 12.40 -1.37 9.69
CA GLY A 332 12.47 -2.20 10.87
C GLY A 332 12.47 -3.70 10.60
N THR A 333 12.15 -4.46 11.63
CA THR A 333 12.14 -5.91 11.65
C THR A 333 10.71 -6.46 11.81
N SER A 334 10.59 -7.69 12.26
CA SER A 334 9.30 -8.31 12.57
C SER A 334 9.36 -9.06 13.90
N PHE A 335 8.28 -8.99 14.69
CA PHE A 335 8.11 -9.88 15.84
C PHE A 335 7.79 -11.32 15.41
N VAL A 336 7.38 -11.52 14.14
CA VAL A 336 7.14 -12.84 13.55
C VAL A 336 8.47 -13.41 13.06
N ALA A 337 9.38 -13.65 13.99
CA ALA A 337 10.75 -14.12 13.75
C ALA A 337 11.34 -14.78 15.01
N PRO A 338 12.31 -15.71 14.88
CA PRO A 338 12.75 -16.29 13.62
C PRO A 338 11.74 -17.33 13.09
N PRO A 339 11.74 -17.63 11.78
CA PRO A 339 10.77 -18.56 11.17
C PRO A 339 10.68 -19.93 11.86
N GLU A 340 11.80 -20.47 12.32
CA GLU A 340 11.88 -21.79 12.96
C GLU A 340 11.08 -21.87 14.28
N LYS A 341 10.86 -20.73 14.93
CA LYS A 341 10.13 -20.67 16.21
C LYS A 341 8.66 -20.33 16.03
N VAL A 342 8.29 -19.68 14.93
CA VAL A 342 6.94 -19.09 14.79
C VAL A 342 6.06 -19.83 13.79
N LEU A 343 6.62 -20.44 12.72
CA LEU A 343 5.83 -21.13 11.69
C LEU A 343 5.09 -22.35 12.28
N GLY A 344 3.78 -22.35 12.12
CA GLY A 344 2.88 -23.39 12.59
C GLY A 344 2.67 -23.42 14.10
N THR A 345 3.24 -22.47 14.87
CA THR A 345 3.20 -22.48 16.34
C THR A 345 2.74 -21.16 16.94
N LEU A 346 3.06 -20.02 16.33
CA LEU A 346 2.70 -18.71 16.85
C LEU A 346 1.17 -18.52 16.81
N LYS A 347 0.57 -18.39 18.00
CA LYS A 347 -0.81 -17.96 18.14
C LYS A 347 -0.88 -16.46 17.91
N TYR A 348 -1.30 -16.08 16.70
CA TYR A 348 -1.34 -14.70 16.24
C TYR A 348 -2.60 -13.95 16.70
N GLY A 349 -3.72 -14.67 16.79
CA GLY A 349 -5.00 -14.10 17.11
C GLY A 349 -6.03 -15.14 17.58
N SER A 350 -7.30 -14.75 17.60
CA SER A 350 -8.42 -15.65 17.92
C SER A 350 -8.62 -16.70 16.81
N GLU A 351 -9.38 -17.76 17.11
CA GLU A 351 -9.69 -18.81 16.12
C GLU A 351 -10.56 -18.31 14.96
N LEU A 352 -11.20 -17.15 15.10
CA LEU A 352 -11.95 -16.50 14.02
C LEU A 352 -11.01 -15.86 12.98
N MET A 353 -9.76 -15.62 13.34
CA MET A 353 -8.80 -14.95 12.47
C MET A 353 -8.28 -15.90 11.40
N ASN A 354 -8.72 -15.71 10.15
CA ASN A 354 -8.19 -16.35 8.97
C ASN A 354 -7.72 -15.26 8.00
N ILE A 355 -6.42 -15.23 7.72
CA ILE A 355 -5.79 -14.25 6.83
C ILE A 355 -5.22 -14.96 5.61
N ARG A 356 -5.51 -14.40 4.45
CA ARG A 356 -5.06 -14.91 3.16
C ARG A 356 -4.25 -13.86 2.40
N GLY A 357 -3.19 -14.31 1.74
CA GLY A 357 -2.48 -13.57 0.70
C GLY A 357 -3.04 -13.95 -0.68
N ASP A 358 -3.40 -12.95 -1.50
CA ASP A 358 -4.00 -13.20 -2.80
C ASP A 358 -3.72 -12.06 -3.79
N ARG A 359 -3.02 -12.37 -4.89
CA ARG A 359 -2.81 -11.45 -6.02
C ARG A 359 -3.66 -11.80 -7.24
N THR A 360 -4.68 -12.64 -7.05
CA THR A 360 -5.63 -13.02 -8.12
C THR A 360 -6.99 -12.35 -7.95
N GLN A 361 -7.26 -11.73 -6.79
CA GLN A 361 -8.54 -11.11 -6.45
C GLN A 361 -8.91 -9.98 -7.42
N PRO A 362 -10.01 -10.08 -8.18
CA PRO A 362 -10.41 -9.06 -9.14
C PRO A 362 -10.63 -7.69 -8.49
N GLY A 363 -10.19 -6.64 -9.16
CA GLY A 363 -10.35 -5.27 -8.69
C GLY A 363 -9.45 -4.87 -7.53
N SER A 364 -8.56 -5.75 -7.06
CA SER A 364 -7.55 -5.41 -6.06
C SER A 364 -6.34 -4.72 -6.70
N LEU A 365 -5.62 -3.93 -5.90
CA LEU A 365 -4.51 -3.11 -6.39
C LEU A 365 -3.28 -3.91 -6.79
N SER A 366 -2.99 -5.04 -6.13
CA SER A 366 -1.84 -5.87 -6.46
C SER A 366 -2.20 -7.10 -7.32
N ALA A 367 -3.42 -7.16 -7.88
CA ALA A 367 -3.80 -8.21 -8.81
C ALA A 367 -2.91 -8.19 -10.07
N CYS A 368 -2.44 -9.36 -10.49
CA CYS A 368 -1.62 -9.52 -11.68
C CYS A 368 -1.73 -10.94 -12.24
N GLY A 369 -1.37 -11.11 -13.52
CA GLY A 369 -1.25 -12.43 -14.14
C GLY A 369 -0.01 -13.18 -13.69
N TRP A 370 1.11 -12.45 -13.51
CA TRP A 370 2.40 -12.95 -13.04
C TRP A 370 3.08 -11.85 -12.20
N ASP A 371 3.87 -12.26 -11.24
CA ASP A 371 4.76 -11.33 -10.55
C ASP A 371 5.98 -10.94 -11.41
N ASP A 372 6.85 -10.08 -10.91
CA ASP A 372 8.02 -9.59 -11.66
C ASP A 372 9.19 -10.61 -11.71
N GLU A 373 8.97 -11.86 -11.31
CA GLU A 373 9.82 -13.04 -11.54
C GLU A 373 9.16 -14.08 -12.46
N GLY A 374 8.02 -13.74 -13.07
CA GLY A 374 7.25 -14.61 -13.95
C GLY A 374 6.49 -15.71 -13.21
N VAL A 375 6.35 -15.61 -11.89
CA VAL A 375 5.60 -16.57 -11.08
C VAL A 375 4.10 -16.24 -11.15
N LYS A 376 3.28 -17.24 -11.50
CA LYS A 376 1.83 -17.11 -11.43
C LYS A 376 1.41 -17.06 -9.95
N PRO A 377 0.77 -15.97 -9.48
CA PRO A 377 0.32 -15.87 -8.11
C PRO A 377 -0.79 -16.87 -7.80
N GLU A 378 -0.93 -17.17 -6.52
CA GLU A 378 -1.98 -18.02 -5.98
C GLU A 378 -2.52 -17.47 -4.67
N GLU A 379 -3.65 -17.97 -4.24
CA GLU A 379 -4.14 -17.77 -2.89
C GLU A 379 -3.35 -18.66 -1.91
N PHE A 380 -2.95 -18.13 -0.76
CA PHE A 380 -2.31 -18.91 0.30
C PHE A 380 -2.68 -18.39 1.68
N ASP A 381 -2.84 -19.31 2.62
CA ASP A 381 -3.12 -18.96 4.02
C ASP A 381 -1.84 -18.39 4.67
N ILE A 382 -1.94 -17.22 5.29
CA ILE A 382 -0.90 -16.60 6.12
C ILE A 382 -1.18 -16.93 7.59
N ILE A 383 -2.44 -16.77 8.01
CA ILE A 383 -2.91 -17.14 9.34
C ILE A 383 -4.16 -18.01 9.16
N LYS A 384 -4.19 -19.15 9.84
CA LYS A 384 -5.30 -20.08 9.80
C LYS A 384 -5.79 -20.39 11.22
N LYS A 385 -7.05 -20.08 11.49
CA LYS A 385 -7.66 -20.24 12.83
C LYS A 385 -6.77 -19.64 13.93
N GLY A 386 -6.28 -18.42 13.69
CA GLY A 386 -5.43 -17.67 14.60
C GLY A 386 -3.99 -18.13 14.72
N VAL A 387 -3.57 -19.16 13.98
CA VAL A 387 -2.18 -19.64 13.97
C VAL A 387 -1.46 -19.16 12.71
N PHE A 388 -0.26 -18.61 12.87
CA PHE A 388 0.60 -18.19 11.76
C PHE A 388 1.17 -19.43 11.03
N VAL A 389 0.98 -19.50 9.70
CA VAL A 389 1.29 -20.71 8.91
C VAL A 389 2.18 -20.46 7.70
N ASP A 390 2.31 -19.22 7.20
CA ASP A 390 3.19 -18.94 6.06
C ASP A 390 3.56 -17.46 5.93
N TYR A 391 4.65 -17.19 5.21
CA TYR A 391 5.15 -15.87 4.87
C TYR A 391 4.87 -15.51 3.40
N HIS A 392 4.94 -14.23 3.08
CA HIS A 392 5.08 -13.77 1.69
C HIS A 392 6.48 -14.11 1.18
N THR A 393 6.59 -14.70 -0.01
CA THR A 393 7.88 -15.14 -0.55
C THR A 393 8.06 -14.83 -2.03
N THR A 394 9.31 -14.60 -2.44
CA THR A 394 9.80 -14.59 -3.82
C THR A 394 10.48 -15.93 -4.14
N ARG A 395 10.98 -16.09 -5.38
CA ARG A 395 11.73 -17.28 -5.79
C ARG A 395 13.03 -17.47 -4.99
N GLU A 396 13.68 -16.39 -4.60
CA GLU A 396 14.88 -16.45 -3.75
C GLU A 396 14.56 -16.85 -2.32
N GLN A 397 13.42 -16.38 -1.80
CA GLN A 397 13.08 -16.54 -0.38
C GLN A 397 12.43 -17.90 -0.05
N ALA A 398 11.66 -18.45 -0.98
CA ALA A 398 10.96 -19.72 -0.74
C ALA A 398 11.91 -20.86 -0.29
N PRO A 399 13.13 -21.03 -0.84
CA PRO A 399 14.08 -22.03 -0.35
C PRO A 399 14.54 -21.85 1.11
N TRP A 400 14.43 -20.65 1.68
CA TRP A 400 14.76 -20.42 3.09
C TRP A 400 13.81 -21.13 4.04
N LEU A 401 12.61 -21.48 3.53
CA LEU A 401 11.56 -22.20 4.28
C LEU A 401 11.41 -23.67 3.84
N ASP A 402 12.33 -24.22 3.02
CA ASP A 402 12.26 -25.58 2.49
C ASP A 402 12.11 -26.65 3.60
N TRP A 403 12.78 -26.47 4.73
CA TRP A 403 12.66 -27.31 5.91
C TRP A 403 11.22 -27.38 6.46
N TYR A 404 10.49 -26.26 6.41
CA TYR A 404 9.11 -26.18 6.87
C TYR A 404 8.14 -26.79 5.85
N TYR A 405 8.28 -26.44 4.58
CA TYR A 405 7.43 -26.99 3.52
C TYR A 405 7.55 -28.50 3.43
N LYS A 406 8.74 -29.05 3.53
CA LYS A 406 8.97 -30.52 3.63
C LYS A 406 8.26 -31.14 4.83
N LYS A 407 8.35 -30.49 6.00
CA LYS A 407 7.69 -30.97 7.24
C LYS A 407 6.17 -31.05 7.10
N ILE A 408 5.54 -30.10 6.39
CA ILE A 408 4.08 -30.08 6.18
C ILE A 408 3.63 -30.72 4.88
N GLY A 409 4.52 -31.39 4.15
CA GLY A 409 4.23 -32.09 2.90
C GLY A 409 3.87 -31.18 1.72
N LYS A 410 4.34 -29.93 1.73
CA LYS A 410 4.17 -28.97 0.64
C LYS A 410 5.42 -28.86 -0.23
N GLN A 411 5.21 -28.52 -1.50
CA GLN A 411 6.30 -28.18 -2.41
C GLN A 411 6.85 -26.78 -2.09
N THR A 412 8.18 -26.63 -2.11
CA THR A 412 8.83 -25.33 -2.00
C THR A 412 8.60 -24.53 -3.27
N ARG A 413 7.88 -23.42 -3.15
CA ARG A 413 7.61 -22.49 -4.26
C ARG A 413 7.43 -21.07 -3.76
N SER A 414 7.66 -20.10 -4.65
CA SER A 414 7.31 -18.70 -4.44
C SER A 414 5.79 -18.52 -4.44
N HIS A 415 5.28 -17.64 -3.59
CA HIS A 415 3.89 -17.18 -3.62
C HIS A 415 3.62 -16.06 -4.62
N GLY A 416 4.59 -15.73 -5.49
CA GLY A 416 4.44 -14.71 -6.51
C GLY A 416 4.39 -13.29 -5.91
N CYS A 417 5.26 -13.01 -4.95
CA CYS A 417 5.29 -11.73 -4.24
C CYS A 417 6.42 -10.80 -4.69
N SER A 418 6.99 -10.99 -5.87
CA SER A 418 8.01 -10.10 -6.43
C SER A 418 7.38 -8.92 -7.16
N TYR A 419 7.94 -7.73 -6.99
CA TYR A 419 7.49 -6.51 -7.69
C TYR A 419 8.62 -5.51 -7.85
N ALA A 420 8.59 -4.78 -8.96
CA ALA A 420 9.38 -3.58 -9.20
C ALA A 420 8.51 -2.46 -9.74
N GLN A 421 8.67 -1.27 -9.20
CA GLN A 421 7.84 -0.11 -9.53
C GLN A 421 8.04 0.38 -10.96
N THR A 422 9.28 0.32 -11.49
CA THR A 422 9.63 0.86 -12.80
C THR A 422 10.62 -0.05 -13.52
N TRP A 423 10.89 0.26 -14.78
CA TRP A 423 11.95 -0.40 -15.55
C TRP A 423 13.35 -0.24 -14.92
N ALA A 424 13.61 0.87 -14.23
CA ALA A 424 14.89 1.19 -13.61
C ALA A 424 15.05 0.61 -12.20
N ALA A 425 14.05 -0.09 -11.67
CA ALA A 425 14.03 -0.63 -10.33
C ALA A 425 14.27 -2.14 -10.33
N VAL A 426 15.12 -2.63 -9.42
CA VAL A 426 15.28 -4.07 -9.19
C VAL A 426 14.05 -4.61 -8.45
N GLN A 427 13.56 -5.77 -8.87
CA GLN A 427 12.46 -6.44 -8.18
C GLN A 427 12.91 -7.05 -6.86
N PHE A 428 12.03 -6.98 -5.87
CA PHE A 428 12.20 -7.63 -4.58
C PHE A 428 10.83 -7.96 -3.97
N GLN A 429 10.81 -8.57 -2.80
CA GLN A 429 9.58 -8.99 -2.15
C GLN A 429 8.70 -7.78 -1.81
N ARG A 430 7.43 -7.86 -2.23
CA ARG A 430 6.36 -6.94 -1.83
C ARG A 430 5.15 -7.75 -1.37
N MET A 431 4.33 -7.15 -0.48
CA MET A 431 3.15 -7.85 0.01
C MET A 431 2.11 -8.06 -1.10
N PRO A 432 1.41 -9.21 -1.08
CA PRO A 432 0.19 -9.41 -1.86
C PRO A 432 -0.97 -8.61 -1.26
N ASN A 433 -2.18 -8.76 -1.81
CA ASN A 433 -3.35 -8.35 -1.05
C ASN A 433 -3.51 -9.30 0.14
N VAL A 434 -3.44 -8.75 1.35
CA VAL A 434 -3.55 -9.51 2.60
C VAL A 434 -4.90 -9.20 3.22
N SER A 435 -5.77 -10.19 3.32
CA SER A 435 -7.17 -9.96 3.66
C SER A 435 -7.66 -10.88 4.78
N LEU A 436 -8.47 -10.33 5.68
CA LEU A 436 -9.23 -11.08 6.66
C LEU A 436 -10.46 -11.69 6.00
N LEU A 437 -10.58 -13.00 6.05
CA LEU A 437 -11.70 -13.70 5.43
C LEU A 437 -13.01 -13.44 6.19
N PRO A 438 -14.16 -13.33 5.50
CA PRO A 438 -15.46 -13.22 6.13
C PRO A 438 -15.78 -14.42 7.01
N GLY A 439 -16.61 -14.17 8.04
CA GLY A 439 -17.18 -15.22 8.87
C GLY A 439 -18.32 -15.98 8.18
N ASP A 440 -18.67 -17.14 8.74
CA ASP A 440 -19.73 -18.01 8.19
C ASP A 440 -21.14 -17.40 8.31
N LYS A 441 -21.34 -16.48 9.28
CA LYS A 441 -22.62 -15.78 9.47
C LYS A 441 -22.56 -14.46 8.70
N ASP A 442 -23.60 -14.18 7.92
CA ASP A 442 -23.70 -12.95 7.12
C ASP A 442 -24.10 -11.73 7.96
N LEU A 443 -23.32 -11.46 9.01
CA LEU A 443 -23.49 -10.31 9.89
C LEU A 443 -22.98 -9.03 9.22
N GLY A 444 -23.69 -7.93 9.45
CA GLY A 444 -23.37 -6.60 8.94
C GLY A 444 -22.95 -5.63 10.04
N TRP A 445 -22.78 -4.38 9.64
CA TRP A 445 -22.42 -3.27 10.54
C TRP A 445 -23.42 -3.10 11.71
N ASP A 446 -24.71 -3.09 11.40
CA ASP A 446 -25.77 -2.88 12.40
C ASP A 446 -25.88 -4.06 13.37
N ASP A 447 -25.62 -5.28 12.91
CA ASP A 447 -25.63 -6.47 13.77
C ASP A 447 -24.51 -6.43 14.81
N LEU A 448 -23.30 -5.99 14.42
CA LEU A 448 -22.18 -5.88 15.35
C LEU A 448 -22.39 -4.74 16.35
N ILE A 449 -22.97 -3.62 15.91
CA ILE A 449 -23.37 -2.52 16.79
C ILE A 449 -24.43 -2.99 17.78
N ALA A 450 -25.50 -3.64 17.31
CA ALA A 450 -26.57 -4.15 18.16
C ALA A 450 -26.09 -5.15 19.23
N ALA A 451 -25.06 -5.92 18.91
CA ALA A 451 -24.43 -6.88 19.82
C ALA A 451 -23.38 -6.24 20.78
N THR A 452 -23.18 -4.91 20.74
CA THR A 452 -22.16 -4.21 21.53
C THR A 452 -22.83 -3.31 22.56
N ASP A 453 -22.69 -3.65 23.84
CA ASP A 453 -23.30 -2.87 24.93
C ASP A 453 -22.62 -1.51 25.14
N ARG A 454 -21.27 -1.50 25.24
CA ARG A 454 -20.46 -0.29 25.37
C ARG A 454 -19.26 -0.36 24.44
N GLY A 455 -19.17 0.54 23.47
CA GLY A 455 -18.11 0.50 22.48
C GLY A 455 -17.96 1.79 21.68
N ILE A 456 -17.04 1.72 20.72
CA ILE A 456 -16.80 2.76 19.73
C ILE A 456 -16.81 2.10 18.35
N ALA A 457 -17.61 2.62 17.44
CA ALA A 457 -17.61 2.24 16.04
C ALA A 457 -16.72 3.21 15.26
N ILE A 458 -15.78 2.68 14.44
CA ILE A 458 -14.75 3.47 13.74
C ILE A 458 -14.87 3.25 12.23
N ILE A 459 -14.94 4.36 11.48
CA ILE A 459 -14.98 4.38 10.02
C ILE A 459 -13.77 5.17 9.50
N GLY A 460 -13.10 4.63 8.50
CA GLY A 460 -11.97 5.25 7.81
C GLY A 460 -10.68 5.23 8.61
N ASP A 461 -9.59 5.12 7.90
CA ASP A 461 -8.24 5.21 8.44
C ASP A 461 -7.88 6.66 8.80
N GLY A 462 -6.87 6.81 9.64
CA GLY A 462 -6.38 8.10 10.10
C GLY A 462 -4.90 8.04 10.45
N SER A 463 -4.48 8.89 11.37
CA SER A 463 -3.10 8.88 11.86
C SER A 463 -2.77 7.54 12.51
N PHE A 464 -1.54 7.08 12.32
CA PHE A 464 -1.04 5.88 12.98
C PHE A 464 0.41 6.04 13.42
N SER A 465 0.82 5.18 14.35
CA SER A 465 2.20 5.01 14.77
C SER A 465 2.41 3.55 15.11
N ILE A 466 3.55 3.00 14.72
CA ILE A 466 3.87 1.60 14.95
C ILE A 466 5.36 1.44 15.21
N ASP A 467 5.74 0.50 16.07
CA ASP A 467 7.14 0.21 16.32
C ASP A 467 7.80 -0.55 15.16
N GLN A 468 9.13 -0.59 15.16
CA GLN A 468 9.90 -1.21 14.09
C GLN A 468 9.68 -2.73 13.98
N GLN A 469 9.23 -3.39 15.05
CA GLN A 469 8.92 -4.82 15.07
C GLN A 469 7.48 -5.13 14.65
N ARG A 470 6.64 -4.11 14.48
CA ARG A 470 5.20 -4.26 14.19
C ARG A 470 4.41 -4.92 15.32
N TYR A 471 4.91 -4.78 16.55
CA TYR A 471 4.34 -5.38 17.74
C TYR A 471 3.40 -4.45 18.51
N ASN A 472 3.79 -3.18 18.67
CA ASN A 472 2.98 -2.15 19.33
C ASN A 472 2.56 -1.10 18.32
N ALA A 473 1.29 -0.72 18.31
CA ALA A 473 0.77 0.30 17.43
C ALA A 473 -0.31 1.16 18.08
N GLN A 474 -0.56 2.32 17.46
CA GLN A 474 -1.64 3.23 17.75
C GLN A 474 -2.31 3.64 16.45
N PHE A 475 -3.65 3.63 16.42
CA PHE A 475 -4.43 4.02 15.24
C PHE A 475 -5.51 5.04 15.62
N GLY A 476 -5.63 6.08 14.79
CA GLY A 476 -6.78 6.96 14.72
C GLY A 476 -7.73 6.56 13.59
N GLY A 477 -8.74 7.36 13.32
CA GLY A 477 -9.72 7.11 12.25
C GLY A 477 -10.33 8.42 11.73
N GLN A 478 -11.32 8.30 10.84
CA GLN A 478 -12.02 9.46 10.29
C GLN A 478 -13.29 9.81 11.08
N VAL A 479 -14.12 8.81 11.40
CA VAL A 479 -15.38 8.99 12.11
C VAL A 479 -15.48 7.99 13.26
N PHE A 480 -15.92 8.48 14.41
CA PHE A 480 -16.04 7.70 15.62
C PHE A 480 -17.45 7.86 16.19
N TYR A 481 -18.15 6.76 16.40
CA TYR A 481 -19.47 6.75 17.01
C TYR A 481 -19.46 6.04 18.35
N GLU A 482 -20.04 6.68 19.36
CA GLU A 482 -20.25 6.04 20.68
C GLU A 482 -21.38 5.02 20.61
N ILE A 483 -21.15 3.81 21.09
CA ILE A 483 -22.14 2.75 21.21
C ILE A 483 -22.52 2.59 22.68
N LYS A 484 -23.84 2.64 22.97
CA LYS A 484 -24.42 2.33 24.27
C LYS A 484 -25.68 1.50 24.09
N GLY A 485 -25.79 0.36 24.80
CA GLY A 485 -26.96 -0.52 24.76
C GLY A 485 -27.31 -0.98 23.34
N GLY A 486 -26.29 -1.31 22.51
CA GLY A 486 -26.47 -1.75 21.12
C GLY A 486 -26.89 -0.67 20.13
N LYS A 487 -26.72 0.62 20.45
CA LYS A 487 -27.11 1.74 19.58
C LYS A 487 -26.02 2.80 19.50
N ILE A 488 -25.89 3.44 18.32
CA ILE A 488 -25.12 4.65 18.16
C ILE A 488 -25.86 5.80 18.86
N VAL A 489 -25.19 6.45 19.82
CA VAL A 489 -25.76 7.55 20.62
C VAL A 489 -25.17 8.91 20.32
N GLY A 490 -24.11 9.01 19.52
CA GLY A 490 -23.51 10.26 19.09
C GLY A 490 -22.12 10.07 18.50
N MET A 491 -21.54 11.16 18.02
CA MET A 491 -20.19 11.19 17.46
C MET A 491 -19.17 11.57 18.55
N LEU A 492 -18.00 10.96 18.49
CA LEU A 492 -16.82 11.25 19.31
C LEU A 492 -15.73 11.91 18.48
N LYS A 493 -14.83 12.65 19.12
CA LYS A 493 -13.60 13.17 18.56
C LYS A 493 -12.39 12.83 19.42
N ASP A 494 -11.19 13.09 18.89
CA ASP A 494 -9.92 12.88 19.56
C ASP A 494 -9.66 11.42 19.98
N VAL A 495 -10.16 10.47 19.21
CA VAL A 495 -10.06 9.04 19.47
C VAL A 495 -8.81 8.45 18.82
N ALA A 496 -8.01 7.74 19.59
CA ALA A 496 -7.09 6.73 19.07
C ALA A 496 -7.11 5.51 19.99
N TYR A 497 -6.76 4.34 19.43
CA TYR A 497 -6.61 3.12 20.22
C TYR A 497 -5.20 2.57 20.09
N GLN A 498 -4.73 1.94 21.17
CA GLN A 498 -3.40 1.33 21.26
C GLN A 498 -3.50 -0.18 21.32
N ILE A 499 -2.61 -0.84 20.63
CA ILE A 499 -2.57 -2.29 20.54
C ILE A 499 -1.19 -2.86 20.81
N ARG A 500 -1.18 -4.10 21.31
CA ARG A 500 -0.14 -5.10 21.06
C ARG A 500 -0.70 -6.10 20.07
N THR A 501 -0.01 -6.34 18.98
CA THR A 501 -0.55 -7.07 17.83
C THR A 501 -1.21 -8.42 18.19
N PRO A 502 -0.56 -9.38 18.91
CA PRO A 502 -1.22 -10.65 19.22
C PRO A 502 -2.38 -10.51 20.23
N GLU A 503 -2.29 -9.57 21.17
CA GLU A 503 -3.35 -9.33 22.15
C GLU A 503 -4.60 -8.75 21.47
N PHE A 504 -4.39 -7.79 20.56
CA PHE A 504 -5.48 -7.17 19.80
C PHE A 504 -6.19 -8.19 18.92
N TRP A 505 -5.45 -8.93 18.08
CA TRP A 505 -6.04 -9.96 17.23
C TRP A 505 -6.61 -11.14 18.04
N GLY A 506 -6.08 -11.40 19.24
CA GLY A 506 -6.64 -12.34 20.20
C GLY A 506 -7.99 -11.91 20.78
N SER A 507 -8.28 -10.60 20.80
CA SER A 507 -9.55 -10.02 21.29
C SER A 507 -10.66 -10.00 20.24
N LEU A 508 -10.40 -10.40 19.00
CA LEU A 508 -11.39 -10.58 17.94
C LEU A 508 -12.43 -11.63 18.37
N ASP A 509 -13.68 -11.20 18.56
CA ASP A 509 -14.77 -12.06 19.04
C ASP A 509 -15.99 -12.11 18.11
N MET A 510 -16.11 -11.17 17.18
CA MET A 510 -17.20 -11.15 16.20
C MET A 510 -16.70 -10.65 14.84
N ILE A 511 -17.10 -11.35 13.79
CA ILE A 511 -16.69 -11.06 12.41
C ILE A 511 -17.91 -11.08 11.50
N GLY A 512 -18.02 -10.10 10.64
CA GLY A 512 -19.08 -9.96 9.65
C GLY A 512 -18.97 -10.96 8.50
N GLY A 513 -20.05 -11.08 7.74
CA GLY A 513 -20.13 -11.94 6.57
C GLY A 513 -19.70 -11.26 5.26
N GLN A 514 -19.90 -11.98 4.15
CA GLN A 514 -19.50 -11.53 2.82
C GLN A 514 -20.17 -10.21 2.41
N LYS A 515 -21.40 -9.93 2.82
CA LYS A 515 -22.10 -8.68 2.50
C LYS A 515 -21.45 -7.44 3.10
N SER A 516 -20.72 -7.59 4.20
CA SER A 516 -19.99 -6.50 4.84
C SER A 516 -18.54 -6.40 4.37
N TYR A 517 -18.10 -7.30 3.46
CA TYR A 517 -16.73 -7.31 2.96
C TYR A 517 -16.44 -6.12 2.07
N PHE A 518 -15.40 -5.40 2.39
CA PHE A 518 -14.91 -4.26 1.61
C PHE A 518 -13.40 -4.37 1.41
N LEU A 519 -12.93 -3.98 0.24
CA LEU A 519 -11.52 -4.02 -0.13
C LEU A 519 -10.92 -2.63 0.06
N GLY A 520 -10.29 -2.38 1.19
CA GLY A 520 -9.51 -1.17 1.45
C GLY A 520 -8.13 -1.23 0.81
N GLY A 521 -7.34 -0.18 0.90
CA GLY A 521 -5.98 -0.19 0.38
C GLY A 521 -5.40 1.19 0.09
N ALA A 522 -4.15 1.20 -0.36
CA ALA A 522 -3.41 2.40 -0.71
C ALA A 522 -2.50 2.20 -1.92
N PHE A 523 -2.20 3.30 -2.63
CA PHE A 523 -1.20 3.34 -3.69
C PHE A 523 0.24 3.37 -3.16
N GLY A 524 0.42 3.82 -1.92
CA GLY A 524 1.67 4.35 -1.39
C GLY A 524 2.42 3.46 -0.41
N ASP A 525 2.36 2.12 -0.51
CA ASP A 525 3.18 1.27 0.36
C ASP A 525 4.65 1.31 -0.08
N ALA A 526 5.52 1.92 0.74
CA ALA A 526 6.92 2.17 0.45
C ALA A 526 7.85 1.15 1.11
N LYS A 527 8.87 0.68 0.37
CA LYS A 527 9.87 -0.30 0.86
C LYS A 527 11.19 -0.16 0.13
N GLY A 528 12.28 -0.55 0.78
CA GLY A 528 13.61 -0.70 0.19
C GLY A 528 14.46 0.56 0.14
N GLN A 529 15.72 0.38 -0.24
CA GLN A 529 16.71 1.43 -0.51
C GLN A 529 17.48 1.10 -1.80
N PRO A 530 17.25 1.84 -2.91
CA PRO A 530 16.34 2.99 -3.03
C PRO A 530 14.86 2.59 -2.85
N VAL A 531 14.05 3.56 -2.40
CA VAL A 531 12.63 3.35 -2.11
C VAL A 531 11.85 3.03 -3.38
N GLN A 532 11.01 2.01 -3.30
CA GLN A 532 10.00 1.68 -4.30
C GLN A 532 8.61 1.68 -3.65
N VAL A 533 7.60 2.07 -4.41
CA VAL A 533 6.22 2.15 -3.98
C VAL A 533 5.41 1.05 -4.67
N ASN A 534 4.59 0.34 -3.90
CA ASN A 534 3.65 -0.68 -4.36
C ASN A 534 2.22 -0.29 -3.99
N ALA A 535 1.29 -0.54 -4.89
CA ALA A 535 -0.12 -0.41 -4.58
C ALA A 535 -0.65 -1.75 -4.04
N VAL A 536 -1.39 -1.71 -2.92
CA VAL A 536 -1.84 -2.91 -2.22
C VAL A 536 -3.25 -2.74 -1.68
N SER A 537 -4.02 -3.82 -1.71
CA SER A 537 -5.35 -3.89 -1.10
C SER A 537 -5.38 -4.84 0.09
N HIS A 538 -6.23 -4.50 1.07
CA HIS A 538 -6.52 -5.35 2.22
C HIS A 538 -8.03 -5.40 2.40
N GLY A 539 -8.60 -6.57 2.17
CA GLY A 539 -10.02 -6.80 2.34
C GLY A 539 -10.36 -7.27 3.75
N SER A 540 -11.51 -6.89 4.22
CA SER A 540 -12.08 -7.43 5.46
C SER A 540 -13.58 -7.21 5.51
N PRO A 541 -14.33 -8.02 6.28
CA PRO A 541 -15.66 -7.67 6.73
C PRO A 541 -15.60 -6.71 7.92
N VAL A 542 -16.74 -6.18 8.35
CA VAL A 542 -16.86 -5.49 9.63
C VAL A 542 -16.48 -6.43 10.78
N THR A 543 -15.79 -5.91 11.80
CA THR A 543 -15.15 -6.77 12.81
C THR A 543 -15.19 -6.13 14.19
N ARG A 544 -15.41 -6.93 15.25
CA ARG A 544 -15.40 -6.45 16.63
C ARG A 544 -14.22 -7.00 17.41
N PHE A 545 -13.56 -6.09 18.15
CA PHE A 545 -12.48 -6.38 19.08
C PHE A 545 -12.89 -5.96 20.48
N ARG A 546 -12.63 -6.82 21.48
CA ARG A 546 -13.07 -6.59 22.86
C ARG A 546 -12.01 -5.87 23.70
N ASN A 547 -12.49 -4.99 24.57
CA ASN A 547 -11.69 -4.45 25.67
C ASN A 547 -10.37 -3.79 25.24
N VAL A 548 -10.39 -3.02 24.13
CA VAL A 548 -9.23 -2.34 23.55
C VAL A 548 -8.93 -1.04 24.27
N ASN A 549 -7.67 -0.71 24.47
CA ASN A 549 -7.24 0.54 25.11
C ASN A 549 -7.46 1.74 24.18
N VAL A 550 -8.29 2.68 24.63
CA VAL A 550 -8.60 3.94 23.92
C VAL A 550 -8.02 5.12 24.68
N ILE A 551 -7.37 6.00 23.96
CA ILE A 551 -6.80 7.24 24.48
C ILE A 551 -7.44 8.46 23.82
N ASN A 552 -7.33 9.59 24.50
CA ASN A 552 -7.74 10.89 23.97
C ASN A 552 -6.51 11.60 23.37
N THR A 553 -6.58 11.98 22.10
CA THR A 553 -5.50 12.67 21.38
C THR A 553 -5.68 14.18 21.34
N GLY A 554 -6.76 14.70 21.94
CA GLY A 554 -7.02 16.14 22.06
C GLY A 554 -5.95 16.83 22.90
N ARG A 555 -5.59 18.04 22.47
CA ARG A 555 -4.69 18.88 23.27
C ARG A 555 -5.47 19.43 24.46
N THR A 556 -5.06 19.11 25.68
CA THR A 556 -5.42 19.93 26.83
C THR A 556 -4.65 21.23 26.73
N ALA A 557 -5.37 22.34 26.62
CA ALA A 557 -4.81 23.69 26.66
C ALA A 557 -4.13 23.96 28.01
#